data_92a142d4e07dc9cc0f3a671b97dc4c03
#
_entry.id   92a142d4e07dc9cc0f3a671b97dc4c03
#
_cell.length_a   1.000
_cell.length_b   1.000
_cell.length_c   1.000
_cell.angle_alpha   90.00
_cell.angle_beta   90.00
_cell.angle_gamma   90.00
#
_symmetry.space_group_name_H-M   'P 1'
#
loop_
_entity.id
_entity.type
_entity.pdbx_description
1 polymer ?
#
loop_
_entity_poly.entity_id
_entity_poly.type
_entity_poly.pdbx_seq_one_letter_code
_entity_poly.pdbx_strand_id
1 'polypeptide(L)'
;AWKDYTVECDIKFMAAGNYPGGIRTYVDAKTGGHYAVWFYPPTKTIKLYSGTVFDINGGIVTLGEHVGVPYDAKEDVFYYVKVIHEGKQIEVWFGKSKDKAEKIIEADDNAFKSGLFAFDGYNQPVHFDNILITGPGIPRSDGEAVESQDKLAIAWGILKSNKISK
;
A
#
# COMPACT_ATOMS: atom_id res chain seq x y z
N ALA A 1 1.32 -15.51 -0.40
CA ALA A 1 2.13 -14.45 -1.01
C ALA A 1 1.75 -14.33 -2.48
N TRP A 2 1.57 -13.12 -2.95
CA TRP A 2 1.25 -12.79 -4.35
C TRP A 2 2.52 -12.32 -5.07
N LYS A 3 2.53 -12.43 -6.38
CA LYS A 3 3.56 -11.88 -7.25
C LYS A 3 2.92 -11.27 -8.50
N ASP A 4 3.65 -10.40 -9.16
CA ASP A 4 3.21 -9.75 -10.40
C ASP A 4 1.82 -9.12 -10.24
N TYR A 5 1.64 -8.33 -9.18
CA TYR A 5 0.37 -7.72 -8.88
C TYR A 5 0.43 -6.19 -8.92
N THR A 6 -0.73 -5.61 -9.11
CA THR A 6 -0.96 -4.16 -9.05
C THR A 6 -1.75 -3.81 -7.81
N VAL A 7 -1.33 -2.76 -7.11
CA VAL A 7 -2.10 -2.10 -6.06
C VAL A 7 -2.51 -0.72 -6.55
N GLU A 8 -3.79 -0.43 -6.46
CA GLU A 8 -4.36 0.89 -6.69
C GLU A 8 -5.08 1.34 -5.43
N CYS A 9 -4.96 2.60 -5.06
CA CYS A 9 -5.77 3.20 -4.00
C CYS A 9 -5.76 4.73 -4.09
N ASP A 10 -6.69 5.33 -3.37
CA ASP A 10 -6.66 6.75 -3.06
C ASP A 10 -6.00 6.96 -1.70
N ILE A 11 -5.11 7.94 -1.60
CA ILE A 11 -4.37 8.28 -0.39
C ILE A 11 -4.55 9.75 -0.03
N LYS A 12 -4.78 10.01 1.26
CA LYS A 12 -4.90 11.38 1.81
C LYS A 12 -4.10 11.50 3.09
N PHE A 13 -3.31 12.56 3.19
CA PHE A 13 -2.56 12.89 4.39
C PHE A 13 -3.33 13.97 5.18
N MET A 14 -3.54 13.73 6.47
CA MET A 14 -4.30 14.65 7.33
C MET A 14 -3.46 15.77 7.90
N ALA A 15 -2.15 15.65 7.85
CA ALA A 15 -1.21 16.67 8.34
C ALA A 15 0.13 16.55 7.60
N ALA A 16 0.86 17.66 7.52
CA ALA A 16 2.23 17.66 7.02
C ALA A 16 3.19 17.24 8.15
N GLY A 17 3.19 15.97 8.49
CA GLY A 17 4.16 15.41 9.43
C GLY A 17 5.55 15.29 8.80
N ASN A 18 6.58 15.19 9.64
CA ASN A 18 7.97 15.02 9.17
C ASN A 18 8.28 13.58 8.75
N TYR A 19 7.36 12.66 8.98
CA TYR A 19 7.55 11.24 8.72
C TYR A 19 6.75 10.77 7.52
N PRO A 20 7.21 9.74 6.81
CA PRO A 20 6.50 9.23 5.66
C PRO A 20 5.26 8.43 6.06
N GLY A 21 4.33 8.37 5.13
CA GLY A 21 3.26 7.38 5.10
C GLY A 21 3.11 6.86 3.68
N GLY A 22 2.48 5.73 3.49
CA GLY A 22 2.31 5.16 2.17
C GLY A 22 1.90 3.70 2.18
N ILE A 23 2.46 2.95 1.28
CA ILE A 23 2.13 1.54 1.09
C ILE A 23 3.40 0.69 1.01
N ARG A 24 3.28 -0.55 1.46
CA ARG A 24 4.30 -1.59 1.29
C ARG A 24 3.76 -2.71 0.42
N THR A 25 4.61 -3.21 -0.45
CA THR A 25 4.33 -4.33 -1.32
C THR A 25 5.37 -5.43 -1.16
N TYR A 26 5.06 -6.65 -1.59
CA TYR A 26 5.91 -7.83 -1.42
C TYR A 26 6.38 -8.03 0.03
N VAL A 27 5.51 -7.72 0.99
CA VAL A 27 5.82 -7.84 2.42
C VAL A 27 5.95 -9.31 2.80
N ASP A 28 7.12 -9.67 3.31
CA ASP A 28 7.34 -10.93 4.03
C ASP A 28 7.28 -10.66 5.54
N ALA A 29 6.20 -11.07 6.17
CA ALA A 29 5.99 -10.84 7.60
C ALA A 29 6.99 -11.59 8.50
N LYS A 30 7.72 -12.58 7.98
CA LYS A 30 8.70 -13.36 8.75
C LYS A 30 10.08 -12.69 8.76
N THR A 31 10.49 -12.17 7.61
CA THR A 31 11.81 -11.56 7.44
C THR A 31 11.81 -10.05 7.54
N GLY A 32 10.65 -9.42 7.34
CA GLY A 32 10.51 -7.97 7.22
C GLY A 32 10.89 -7.43 5.84
N GLY A 33 11.24 -8.28 4.88
CA GLY A 33 11.56 -7.88 3.51
C GLY A 33 10.34 -7.27 2.80
N HIS A 34 10.52 -6.17 2.08
CA HIS A 34 9.44 -5.49 1.39
C HIS A 34 9.93 -4.43 0.41
N TYR A 35 9.08 -4.01 -0.50
CA TYR A 35 9.17 -2.71 -1.17
C TYR A 35 8.24 -1.71 -0.49
N ALA A 36 8.64 -0.44 -0.44
CA ALA A 36 7.83 0.63 0.11
C ALA A 36 7.75 1.83 -0.84
N VAL A 37 6.56 2.34 -1.06
CA VAL A 37 6.32 3.63 -1.69
C VAL A 37 5.93 4.61 -0.59
N TRP A 38 6.85 5.50 -0.27
CA TRP A 38 6.67 6.46 0.81
C TRP A 38 6.51 7.88 0.31
N PHE A 39 5.55 8.56 0.89
CA PHE A 39 5.17 9.94 0.62
C PHE A 39 5.68 10.84 1.72
N TYR A 40 6.41 11.88 1.33
CA TYR A 40 6.96 12.87 2.23
C TYR A 40 6.29 14.22 1.97
N PRO A 41 5.16 14.54 2.65
CA PRO A 41 4.38 15.73 2.39
C PRO A 41 5.17 17.05 2.48
N PRO A 42 6.04 17.26 3.48
CA PRO A 42 6.77 18.52 3.61
C PRO A 42 7.69 18.84 2.44
N THR A 43 8.30 17.81 1.85
CA THR A 43 9.23 17.96 0.73
C THR A 43 8.59 17.72 -0.62
N LYS A 44 7.29 17.36 -0.65
CA LYS A 44 6.57 16.98 -1.87
C LYS A 44 7.30 15.90 -2.66
N THR A 45 7.80 14.89 -1.94
CA THR A 45 8.62 13.82 -2.52
C THR A 45 7.93 12.48 -2.35
N ILE A 46 8.03 11.63 -3.36
CA ILE A 46 7.66 10.22 -3.32
C ILE A 46 8.92 9.40 -3.57
N LYS A 47 9.14 8.38 -2.77
CA LYS A 47 10.31 7.49 -2.89
C LYS A 47 9.87 6.03 -2.93
N LEU A 48 10.55 5.27 -3.79
CA LEU A 48 10.47 3.82 -3.83
C LEU A 48 11.71 3.25 -3.15
N TYR A 49 11.48 2.35 -2.20
CA TYR A 49 12.53 1.67 -1.45
C TYR A 49 12.41 0.15 -1.55
N SER A 50 13.54 -0.52 -1.41
CA SER A 50 13.64 -1.92 -0.98
C SER A 50 14.18 -1.94 0.46
N GLY A 51 13.53 -2.70 1.34
CA GLY A 51 13.87 -2.77 2.76
C GLY A 51 13.92 -4.21 3.26
N THR A 52 14.89 -4.52 4.14
CA THR A 52 15.05 -5.86 4.72
C THR A 52 14.45 -6.02 6.11
N VAL A 53 14.04 -4.91 6.71
CA VAL A 53 13.39 -4.87 8.03
C VAL A 53 12.30 -3.80 8.03
N PHE A 54 11.39 -3.87 9.00
CA PHE A 54 10.35 -2.85 9.14
C PHE A 54 10.86 -1.52 9.75
N ASP A 55 12.14 -1.44 10.10
CA ASP A 55 12.76 -0.23 10.65
C ASP A 55 13.26 0.68 9.53
N ILE A 56 12.88 1.95 9.59
CA ILE A 56 13.33 2.99 8.65
C ILE A 56 14.85 3.22 8.70
N ASN A 57 15.50 2.88 9.80
CA ASN A 57 16.93 3.08 9.98
C ASN A 57 17.79 1.87 9.55
N GLY A 58 17.17 0.78 9.13
CA GLY A 58 17.88 -0.46 8.85
C GLY A 58 17.59 -1.03 7.46
N GLY A 59 18.69 -1.26 6.69
CA GLY A 59 18.62 -2.05 5.46
C GLY A 59 17.74 -1.49 4.34
N ILE A 60 17.62 -0.15 4.24
CA ILE A 60 16.81 0.51 3.21
C ILE A 60 17.70 0.93 2.04
N VAL A 61 17.28 0.57 0.85
CA VAL A 61 17.90 1.00 -0.41
C VAL A 61 16.89 1.81 -1.22
N THR A 62 17.23 3.03 -1.59
CA THR A 62 16.41 3.85 -2.48
C THR A 62 16.55 3.35 -3.91
N LEU A 63 15.45 2.93 -4.52
CA LEU A 63 15.36 2.47 -5.89
C LEU A 63 14.95 3.60 -6.85
N GLY A 64 14.20 4.58 -6.36
CA GLY A 64 13.77 5.73 -7.14
C GLY A 64 13.17 6.84 -6.28
N GLU A 65 13.19 8.05 -6.82
CA GLU A 65 12.65 9.24 -6.17
C GLU A 65 12.04 10.19 -7.20
N HIS A 66 10.89 10.77 -6.84
CA HIS A 66 10.26 11.84 -7.60
C HIS A 66 9.97 13.04 -6.68
N VAL A 67 10.44 14.22 -7.08
CA VAL A 67 10.32 15.47 -6.33
C VAL A 67 9.35 16.42 -7.04
N GLY A 68 8.62 17.21 -6.27
CA GLY A 68 7.70 18.21 -6.80
C GLY A 68 6.31 17.68 -7.13
N VAL A 69 5.90 16.57 -6.50
CA VAL A 69 4.52 16.07 -6.65
C VAL A 69 3.51 17.15 -6.29
N PRO A 70 2.44 17.31 -7.11
CA PRO A 70 1.48 18.39 -6.98
C PRO A 70 0.44 18.09 -5.87
N TYR A 71 0.88 17.66 -4.69
CA TYR A 71 -0.05 17.44 -3.58
C TYR A 71 0.28 18.33 -2.37
N ASP A 72 -0.73 18.67 -1.64
CA ASP A 72 -0.64 19.41 -0.37
C ASP A 72 -1.48 18.70 0.70
N ALA A 73 -0.84 18.28 1.79
CA ALA A 73 -1.51 17.66 2.92
C ALA A 73 -2.52 18.58 3.63
N LYS A 74 -2.45 19.89 3.39
CA LYS A 74 -3.39 20.86 3.93
C LYS A 74 -4.72 20.94 3.18
N GLU A 75 -4.75 20.45 1.95
CA GLU A 75 -5.93 20.55 1.08
C GLU A 75 -7.03 19.54 1.39
N ASP A 76 -6.80 18.60 2.30
CA ASP A 76 -7.78 17.52 2.63
C ASP A 76 -8.30 16.78 1.39
N VAL A 77 -7.43 16.50 0.44
CA VAL A 77 -7.75 15.91 -0.85
C VAL A 77 -7.14 14.51 -0.96
N PHE A 78 -7.89 13.59 -1.54
CA PHE A 78 -7.36 12.30 -1.96
C PHE A 78 -6.58 12.42 -3.26
N TYR A 79 -5.52 11.65 -3.36
CA TYR A 79 -4.69 11.47 -4.54
C TYR A 79 -4.65 10.00 -4.91
N TYR A 80 -4.68 9.73 -6.20
CA TYR A 80 -4.56 8.38 -6.71
C TYR A 80 -3.12 7.92 -6.74
N VAL A 81 -2.87 6.70 -6.29
CA VAL A 81 -1.59 6.02 -6.39
C VAL A 81 -1.80 4.62 -6.97
N LYS A 82 -0.88 4.21 -7.84
CA LYS A 82 -0.81 2.84 -8.35
C LYS A 82 0.63 2.35 -8.34
N VAL A 83 0.82 1.13 -7.85
CA VAL A 83 2.11 0.43 -7.88
C VAL A 83 1.93 -0.86 -8.65
N ILE A 84 2.76 -1.06 -9.66
CA ILE A 84 2.75 -2.24 -10.52
C ILE A 84 4.03 -3.02 -10.28
N HIS A 85 3.90 -4.32 -10.07
CA HIS A 85 5.01 -5.26 -10.08
C HIS A 85 4.84 -6.22 -11.26
N GLU A 86 5.84 -6.26 -12.15
CA GLU A 86 5.91 -7.19 -13.27
C GLU A 86 7.33 -7.75 -13.40
N GLY A 87 7.53 -8.99 -13.00
CA GLY A 87 8.86 -9.59 -12.90
C GLY A 87 9.76 -8.81 -11.93
N LYS A 88 10.79 -8.17 -12.46
CA LYS A 88 11.71 -7.30 -11.71
C LYS A 88 11.35 -5.81 -11.79
N GLN A 89 10.47 -5.44 -12.72
CA GLN A 89 10.06 -4.06 -12.93
C GLN A 89 9.05 -3.62 -11.87
N ILE A 90 9.27 -2.43 -11.35
CA ILE A 90 8.38 -1.77 -10.38
C ILE A 90 8.07 -0.39 -10.91
N GLU A 91 6.78 -0.11 -11.10
CA GLU A 91 6.31 1.21 -11.51
C GLU A 91 5.48 1.86 -10.41
N VAL A 92 5.67 3.16 -10.21
CA VAL A 92 4.84 3.99 -9.33
C VAL A 92 4.17 5.06 -10.16
N TRP A 93 2.86 5.10 -10.10
CA TRP A 93 1.99 6.08 -10.74
C TRP A 93 1.31 6.94 -9.69
N PHE A 94 1.20 8.24 -9.94
CA PHE A 94 0.59 9.19 -9.02
C PHE A 94 -0.13 10.32 -9.76
N GLY A 95 -1.24 10.80 -9.19
CA GLY A 95 -2.00 11.91 -9.75
C GLY A 95 -3.17 12.35 -8.89
N LYS A 96 -3.86 13.41 -9.31
CA LYS A 96 -5.07 13.90 -8.64
C LYS A 96 -6.25 12.95 -8.78
N SER A 97 -6.23 12.06 -9.78
CA SER A 97 -7.24 11.05 -10.06
C SER A 97 -6.63 9.98 -10.97
N LYS A 98 -7.31 8.86 -11.13
CA LYS A 98 -6.83 7.73 -11.95
C LYS A 98 -6.54 8.13 -13.41
N ASP A 99 -7.38 8.94 -14.01
CA ASP A 99 -7.25 9.43 -15.40
C ASP A 99 -6.16 10.50 -15.58
N LYS A 100 -5.65 11.06 -14.49
CA LYS A 100 -4.57 12.07 -14.45
C LYS A 100 -3.29 11.56 -13.80
N ALA A 101 -3.23 10.27 -13.54
CA ALA A 101 -2.02 9.67 -12.98
C ALA A 101 -0.96 9.49 -14.05
N GLU A 102 0.26 9.85 -13.71
CA GLU A 102 1.44 9.68 -14.54
C GLU A 102 2.42 8.72 -13.87
N LYS A 103 3.20 8.00 -14.66
CA LYS A 103 4.31 7.21 -14.15
C LYS A 103 5.41 8.13 -13.66
N ILE A 104 5.67 8.13 -12.38
CA ILE A 104 6.63 9.03 -11.72
C ILE A 104 7.92 8.34 -11.30
N ILE A 105 7.89 7.02 -11.08
CA ILE A 105 9.08 6.21 -10.78
C ILE A 105 8.96 4.90 -11.56
N GLU A 106 10.09 4.49 -12.12
CA GLU A 106 10.31 3.16 -12.68
C GLU A 106 11.66 2.64 -12.21
N ALA A 107 11.71 1.42 -11.71
CA ALA A 107 12.92 0.79 -11.24
C ALA A 107 12.91 -0.71 -11.52
N ASP A 108 14.09 -1.27 -11.70
CA ASP A 108 14.32 -2.71 -11.78
C ASP A 108 14.96 -3.18 -10.47
N ASP A 109 14.30 -4.06 -9.75
CA ASP A 109 14.85 -4.72 -8.56
C ASP A 109 14.30 -6.16 -8.44
N ASN A 110 15.07 -7.04 -7.84
CA ASN A 110 14.74 -8.45 -7.70
C ASN A 110 15.06 -8.99 -6.28
N ALA A 111 15.16 -8.10 -5.31
CA ALA A 111 15.43 -8.47 -3.92
C ALA A 111 14.29 -9.31 -3.34
N PHE A 112 13.04 -8.95 -3.67
CA PHE A 112 11.84 -9.67 -3.26
C PHE A 112 11.05 -10.10 -4.49
N LYS A 113 10.50 -11.32 -4.46
CA LYS A 113 9.84 -11.94 -5.63
C LYS A 113 8.34 -12.15 -5.44
N SER A 114 7.86 -12.00 -4.22
CA SER A 114 6.46 -12.15 -3.83
C SER A 114 6.26 -11.67 -2.40
N GLY A 115 5.04 -11.37 -2.04
CA GLY A 115 4.72 -10.98 -0.67
C GLY A 115 3.27 -10.52 -0.55
N LEU A 116 2.98 -9.93 0.59
CA LEU A 116 1.68 -9.35 0.89
C LEU A 116 1.71 -7.84 0.63
N PHE A 117 0.56 -7.23 0.76
CA PHE A 117 0.38 -5.77 0.77
C PHE A 117 0.16 -5.30 2.21
N ALA A 118 0.63 -4.10 2.53
CA ALA A 118 0.37 -3.45 3.80
C ALA A 118 0.27 -1.92 3.63
N PHE A 119 -0.54 -1.31 4.47
CA PHE A 119 -0.52 0.14 4.68
C PHE A 119 0.63 0.53 5.58
N ASP A 120 1.15 1.74 5.37
CA ASP A 120 2.24 2.29 6.15
C ASP A 120 1.92 3.72 6.61
N GLY A 121 2.18 4.00 7.88
CA GLY A 121 2.02 5.31 8.46
C GLY A 121 2.91 5.43 9.70
N TYR A 122 3.97 6.22 9.63
CA TYR A 122 4.85 6.44 10.74
C TYR A 122 4.60 7.81 11.35
N ASN A 123 3.93 7.82 12.51
CA ASN A 123 3.60 9.02 13.26
C ASN A 123 2.90 10.12 12.42
N GLN A 124 2.13 9.70 11.43
CA GLN A 124 1.36 10.56 10.54
C GLN A 124 0.03 9.89 10.22
N PRO A 125 -1.11 10.56 10.45
CA PRO A 125 -2.41 10.07 10.00
C PRO A 125 -2.47 10.02 8.47
N VAL A 126 -2.81 8.86 7.94
CA VAL A 126 -3.00 8.63 6.51
C VAL A 126 -4.33 7.93 6.31
N HIS A 127 -5.13 8.42 5.37
CA HIS A 127 -6.37 7.76 4.98
C HIS A 127 -6.17 7.06 3.64
N PHE A 128 -6.75 5.88 3.52
CA PHE A 128 -6.76 5.11 2.29
C PHE A 128 -8.21 4.80 1.92
N ASP A 129 -8.52 4.88 0.64
CA ASP A 129 -9.83 4.57 0.07
C ASP A 129 -9.68 3.90 -1.29
N ASN A 130 -10.78 3.34 -1.82
CA ASN A 130 -10.86 2.75 -3.17
C ASN A 130 -9.72 1.74 -3.47
N ILE A 131 -9.43 0.87 -2.49
CA ILE A 131 -8.31 -0.06 -2.58
C ILE A 131 -8.68 -1.19 -3.53
N LEU A 132 -7.85 -1.37 -4.56
CA LEU A 132 -7.96 -2.45 -5.53
C LEU A 132 -6.61 -3.16 -5.68
N ILE A 133 -6.60 -4.47 -5.49
CA ILE A 133 -5.43 -5.30 -5.74
C ILE A 133 -5.79 -6.30 -6.83
N THR A 134 -5.02 -6.32 -7.90
CA THR A 134 -5.23 -7.21 -9.04
C THR A 134 -3.95 -7.94 -9.42
N GLY A 135 -4.06 -9.16 -9.89
CA GLY A 135 -2.92 -9.95 -10.34
C GLY A 135 -3.20 -11.45 -10.34
N PRO A 136 -2.25 -12.25 -10.80
CA PRO A 136 -2.40 -13.71 -10.83
C PRO A 136 -2.62 -14.28 -9.42
N GLY A 137 -3.67 -15.09 -9.27
CA GLY A 137 -4.00 -15.76 -8.01
C GLY A 137 -4.62 -14.86 -6.93
N ILE A 138 -4.94 -13.61 -7.27
CA ILE A 138 -5.72 -12.72 -6.43
C ILE A 138 -7.20 -12.89 -6.79
N PRO A 139 -8.06 -13.25 -5.82
CA PRO A 139 -9.48 -13.37 -6.08
C PRO A 139 -10.05 -12.04 -6.58
N ARG A 140 -10.77 -12.07 -7.69
CA ARG A 140 -11.54 -10.91 -8.15
C ARG A 140 -12.77 -10.78 -7.28
N SER A 141 -12.99 -9.61 -6.72
CA SER A 141 -14.26 -9.27 -6.08
C SER A 141 -15.23 -8.77 -7.18
N ASP A 142 -15.77 -9.68 -7.95
CA ASP A 142 -16.78 -9.37 -8.99
C ASP A 142 -18.17 -9.05 -8.39
N GLY A 143 -18.19 -8.62 -7.13
CA GLY A 143 -19.42 -8.38 -6.39
C GLY A 143 -20.09 -9.66 -5.88
N GLU A 144 -19.60 -10.83 -6.20
CA GLU A 144 -19.99 -12.04 -5.50
C GLU A 144 -19.38 -12.01 -4.09
N ALA A 145 -20.25 -11.98 -3.09
CA ALA A 145 -19.82 -12.14 -1.71
C ALA A 145 -18.94 -13.40 -1.65
N VAL A 146 -17.69 -13.25 -1.22
CA VAL A 146 -16.83 -14.41 -0.95
C VAL A 146 -17.64 -15.34 -0.07
N GLU A 147 -18.11 -16.45 -0.62
CA GLU A 147 -18.73 -17.49 0.20
C GLU A 147 -17.70 -17.93 1.22
N SER A 148 -17.94 -17.53 2.43
CA SER A 148 -17.01 -17.78 3.52
C SER A 148 -17.16 -19.20 4.02
N GLN A 149 -16.35 -20.08 3.51
CA GLN A 149 -16.19 -21.37 4.18
C GLN A 149 -15.49 -21.24 5.54
N ASP A 150 -14.84 -20.08 5.83
CA ASP A 150 -14.14 -19.85 7.11
C ASP A 150 -14.29 -18.41 7.63
N LYS A 151 -15.53 -17.90 7.79
CA LYS A 151 -15.71 -16.52 8.29
C LYS A 151 -15.59 -16.44 9.81
N LEU A 152 -14.54 -15.78 10.29
CA LEU A 152 -14.43 -15.22 11.64
C LEU A 152 -15.67 -14.43 12.08
N ALA A 153 -16.40 -13.80 11.14
CA ALA A 153 -17.65 -13.08 11.41
C ALA A 153 -18.78 -13.98 11.94
N ILE A 154 -18.85 -15.24 11.51
CA ILE A 154 -19.82 -16.21 12.04
C ILE A 154 -19.50 -16.58 13.49
N ALA A 155 -18.20 -16.73 13.81
CA ALA A 155 -17.75 -17.01 15.19
C ALA A 155 -18.14 -15.89 16.15
N TRP A 156 -18.07 -14.62 15.73
CA TRP A 156 -18.50 -13.47 16.54
C TRP A 156 -20.01 -13.42 16.75
N GLY A 157 -20.80 -13.80 15.76
CA GLY A 157 -22.27 -13.91 15.89
C GLY A 157 -22.70 -14.98 16.88
N ILE A 158 -22.07 -16.15 16.82
CA ILE A 158 -22.32 -17.29 17.72
C ILE A 158 -21.89 -16.98 19.16
N LEU A 159 -20.74 -16.32 19.35
CA LEU A 159 -20.26 -15.90 20.67
C LEU A 159 -21.17 -14.86 21.34
N LYS A 160 -21.82 -13.97 20.57
CA LYS A 160 -22.78 -13.02 21.13
C LYS A 160 -24.13 -13.67 21.48
N SER A 161 -24.60 -14.62 20.69
CA SER A 161 -25.89 -15.30 20.97
C SER A 161 -25.85 -16.18 22.20
N ASN A 162 -24.69 -16.79 22.52
CA ASN A 162 -24.53 -17.64 23.72
C ASN A 162 -24.38 -16.87 25.04
N LYS A 163 -24.28 -15.53 25.01
CA LYS A 163 -24.20 -14.71 26.26
C LYS A 163 -25.54 -14.15 26.75
N ILE A 164 -26.63 -14.40 26.03
CA ILE A 164 -27.97 -13.86 26.38
C ILE A 164 -28.88 -14.90 27.08
N SER A 165 -28.37 -16.10 27.37
CA SER A 165 -29.12 -17.12 28.06
C SER A 165 -28.49 -17.39 29.45
N LYS A 166 -28.62 -16.40 30.34
CA LYS A 166 -28.55 -16.63 31.82
C LYS A 166 -29.35 -15.54 32.51
#